data_2dfffa2d53dd9e54255646a4cd1329ab
#
_entry.id   2dfffa2d53dd9e54255646a4cd1329ab
#
_cell.length_a   1.000
_cell.length_b   1.000
_cell.length_c   1.000
_cell.angle_alpha   90.00
_cell.angle_beta   90.00
_cell.angle_gamma   90.00
#
_symmetry.space_group_name_H-M   'P 1'
#
loop_
_entity.id
_entity.type
_entity.pdbx_description
1 polymer ?
#
loop_
_entity_poly.entity_id
_entity_poly.type
_entity_poly.pdbx_seq_one_letter_code
_entity_poly.pdbx_strand_id
1 'polypeptide(L)'
;MHTQSANKILPLAAGLLTAVIAFSSSFSVIVQGLRGVGASPAQAASGLLALSVVMGLCSIVYSWRTRMPISIAWSTPGAAFLAIAGVPEGGFATAVGAFLVTGALIVLTGLVRPLGRWITAIPRSLASAMLAGILFDLCVAPVRALAGMPVQAGLIIATFILVGLWRRIAAVPIAALVTILLVVLGPGAASLPGGADIAGAVFTMPQFHLSAVIGIALPLYVITMASQNVPGLAIIKLNGYDPAPGPIFVTTGLATIVTAPFGGCAINLAAITAALCAGPEAGPDKALRYLSGISSGLAYIVFGLAAGWIVALSLIHI
;
A
#
# COMPACT_ATOMS: atom_id res chain seq x y z
N MET A 1 36.04 13.77 21.94
CA MET A 1 35.03 12.84 21.41
C MET A 1 33.68 13.24 21.99
N HIS A 2 32.92 14.08 21.28
CA HIS A 2 31.53 14.35 21.64
C HIS A 2 30.71 13.13 21.26
N THR A 3 30.22 12.40 22.25
CA THR A 3 29.15 11.45 22.11
C THR A 3 27.91 12.23 21.64
N GLN A 4 27.69 12.35 20.34
CA GLN A 4 26.39 12.77 19.83
C GLN A 4 25.38 11.74 20.35
N SER A 5 24.55 12.15 21.29
CA SER A 5 23.38 11.40 21.71
C SER A 5 22.64 10.99 20.43
N ALA A 6 22.63 9.68 20.15
CA ALA A 6 22.06 9.14 18.92
C ALA A 6 20.60 9.58 18.83
N ASN A 7 20.31 10.52 17.95
CA ASN A 7 18.98 11.12 17.85
C ASN A 7 17.97 10.12 17.24
N LYS A 8 17.28 9.39 18.11
CA LYS A 8 16.24 8.42 17.72
C LYS A 8 14.96 9.07 17.18
N ILE A 9 14.77 10.37 17.43
CA ILE A 9 13.56 11.10 17.03
C ILE A 9 13.46 11.16 15.50
N LEU A 10 14.57 11.38 14.81
CA LEU A 10 14.58 11.57 13.37
C LEU A 10 14.10 10.32 12.60
N PRO A 11 14.63 9.10 12.86
CA PRO A 11 14.10 7.90 12.19
C PRO A 11 12.65 7.58 12.58
N LEU A 12 12.24 7.83 13.83
CA LEU A 12 10.84 7.65 14.23
C LEU A 12 9.89 8.62 13.48
N ALA A 13 10.28 9.89 13.39
CA ALA A 13 9.51 10.90 12.65
C ALA A 13 9.47 10.58 11.14
N ALA A 14 10.58 10.12 10.56
CA ALA A 14 10.64 9.71 9.16
C ALA A 14 9.70 8.53 8.86
N GLY A 15 9.65 7.53 9.73
CA GLY A 15 8.74 6.40 9.56
C GLY A 15 7.26 6.79 9.70
N LEU A 16 6.93 7.65 10.67
CA LEU A 16 5.57 8.18 10.81
C LEU A 16 5.16 8.97 9.57
N LEU A 17 6.00 9.88 9.09
CA LEU A 17 5.76 10.66 7.88
C LEU A 17 5.60 9.75 6.65
N THR A 18 6.43 8.72 6.54
CA THR A 18 6.35 7.70 5.48
C THR A 18 4.98 7.01 5.48
N ALA A 19 4.49 6.61 6.65
CA ALA A 19 3.19 5.96 6.76
C ALA A 19 2.03 6.91 6.39
N VAL A 20 2.09 8.17 6.84
CA VAL A 20 1.09 9.19 6.47
C VAL A 20 1.06 9.40 4.95
N ILE A 21 2.22 9.58 4.31
CA ILE A 21 2.33 9.77 2.86
C ILE A 21 1.80 8.54 2.12
N ALA A 22 2.26 7.35 2.48
CA ALA A 22 1.87 6.12 1.80
C ALA A 22 0.38 5.83 1.95
N PHE A 23 -0.15 5.98 3.16
CA PHE A 23 -1.56 5.72 3.44
C PHE A 23 -2.45 6.72 2.69
N SER A 24 -2.21 8.02 2.87
CA SER A 24 -3.03 9.08 2.25
C SER A 24 -3.01 9.07 0.73
N SER A 25 -1.89 8.63 0.12
CA SER A 25 -1.75 8.59 -1.34
C SER A 25 -2.36 7.33 -2.00
N SER A 26 -2.64 6.27 -1.25
CA SER A 26 -2.96 4.99 -1.89
C SER A 26 -4.12 4.21 -1.27
N PHE A 27 -4.67 4.60 -0.11
CA PHE A 27 -5.80 3.86 0.50
C PHE A 27 -7.02 3.81 -0.43
N SER A 28 -7.32 4.92 -1.13
CA SER A 28 -8.45 4.99 -2.06
C SER A 28 -8.27 4.02 -3.24
N VAL A 29 -7.03 3.87 -3.73
CA VAL A 29 -6.70 2.90 -4.79
C VAL A 29 -6.95 1.47 -4.32
N ILE A 30 -6.61 1.15 -3.05
CA ILE A 30 -6.89 -0.17 -2.47
C ILE A 30 -8.39 -0.43 -2.41
N VAL A 31 -9.17 0.56 -1.91
CA VAL A 31 -10.63 0.44 -1.84
C VAL A 31 -11.24 0.25 -3.23
N GLN A 32 -10.82 1.06 -4.21
CA GLN A 32 -11.28 0.94 -5.60
C GLN A 32 -10.90 -0.42 -6.20
N GLY A 33 -9.67 -0.89 -5.98
CA GLY A 33 -9.21 -2.20 -6.44
C GLY A 33 -10.07 -3.34 -5.91
N LEU A 34 -10.34 -3.35 -4.60
CA LEU A 34 -11.19 -4.37 -3.98
C LEU A 34 -12.63 -4.32 -4.51
N ARG A 35 -13.19 -3.11 -4.66
CA ARG A 35 -14.53 -2.93 -5.24
C ARG A 35 -14.59 -3.31 -6.71
N GLY A 36 -13.54 -3.03 -7.48
CA GLY A 36 -13.43 -3.40 -8.89
C GLY A 36 -13.57 -4.91 -9.15
N VAL A 37 -13.15 -5.73 -8.18
CA VAL A 37 -13.32 -7.19 -8.22
C VAL A 37 -14.51 -7.69 -7.41
N GLY A 38 -15.45 -6.82 -7.05
CA GLY A 38 -16.75 -7.17 -6.47
C GLY A 38 -16.85 -7.14 -4.94
N ALA A 39 -15.90 -6.54 -4.21
CA ALA A 39 -16.02 -6.39 -2.77
C ALA A 39 -17.17 -5.45 -2.39
N SER A 40 -17.97 -5.82 -1.40
CA SER A 40 -18.90 -4.91 -0.73
C SER A 40 -18.13 -3.83 0.07
N PRO A 41 -18.76 -2.72 0.46
CA PRO A 41 -18.11 -1.72 1.32
C PRO A 41 -17.53 -2.30 2.61
N ALA A 42 -18.24 -3.23 3.27
CA ALA A 42 -17.78 -3.90 4.47
C ALA A 42 -16.56 -4.81 4.22
N GLN A 43 -16.56 -5.54 3.10
CA GLN A 43 -15.42 -6.37 2.69
C GLN A 43 -14.20 -5.51 2.32
N ALA A 44 -14.39 -4.37 1.65
CA ALA A 44 -13.31 -3.45 1.33
C ALA A 44 -12.70 -2.82 2.59
N ALA A 45 -13.52 -2.43 3.58
CA ALA A 45 -13.05 -1.93 4.86
C ALA A 45 -12.30 -3.00 5.65
N SER A 46 -12.81 -4.23 5.68
CA SER A 46 -12.14 -5.40 6.26
C SER A 46 -10.79 -5.66 5.59
N GLY A 47 -10.72 -5.62 4.25
CA GLY A 47 -9.49 -5.79 3.49
C GLY A 47 -8.45 -4.70 3.81
N LEU A 48 -8.88 -3.45 3.89
CA LEU A 48 -7.99 -2.34 4.27
C LEU A 48 -7.46 -2.50 5.70
N LEU A 49 -8.32 -2.90 6.65
CA LEU A 49 -7.94 -3.19 8.03
C LEU A 49 -6.91 -4.33 8.07
N ALA A 50 -7.23 -5.47 7.44
CA ALA A 50 -6.36 -6.65 7.46
C ALA A 50 -5.00 -6.37 6.84
N LEU A 51 -4.96 -5.70 5.68
CA LEU A 51 -3.71 -5.28 5.03
C LEU A 51 -2.89 -4.38 5.95
N SER A 52 -3.51 -3.34 6.53
CA SER A 52 -2.81 -2.35 7.36
C SER A 52 -2.21 -2.97 8.62
N VAL A 53 -2.98 -3.82 9.31
CA VAL A 53 -2.51 -4.47 10.54
C VAL A 53 -1.38 -5.45 10.23
N VAL A 54 -1.56 -6.32 9.24
CA VAL A 54 -0.56 -7.37 8.95
C VAL A 54 0.72 -6.80 8.36
N MET A 55 0.63 -5.83 7.41
CA MET A 55 1.84 -5.17 6.88
C MET A 55 2.57 -4.36 7.95
N GLY A 56 1.83 -3.74 8.87
CA GLY A 56 2.39 -3.03 10.01
C GLY A 56 3.15 -3.97 10.95
N LEU A 57 2.55 -5.10 11.33
CA LEU A 57 3.21 -6.13 12.14
C LEU A 57 4.45 -6.68 11.45
N CYS A 58 4.36 -7.00 10.15
CA CYS A 58 5.50 -7.47 9.37
C CYS A 58 6.64 -6.44 9.33
N SER A 59 6.33 -5.15 9.13
CA SER A 59 7.33 -4.07 9.14
C SER A 59 8.04 -3.97 10.48
N ILE A 60 7.28 -4.01 11.60
CA ILE A 60 7.81 -3.96 12.96
C ILE A 60 8.74 -5.14 13.22
N VAL A 61 8.22 -6.36 13.05
CA VAL A 61 8.95 -7.59 13.37
C VAL A 61 10.21 -7.70 12.51
N TYR A 62 10.08 -7.43 11.22
CA TYR A 62 11.21 -7.55 10.29
C TYR A 62 12.30 -6.50 10.59
N SER A 63 11.91 -5.23 10.75
CA SER A 63 12.86 -4.15 11.07
C SER A 63 13.55 -4.37 12.42
N TRP A 64 12.81 -4.83 13.42
CA TRP A 64 13.36 -5.11 14.75
C TRP A 64 14.37 -6.27 14.73
N ARG A 65 14.02 -7.39 14.05
CA ARG A 65 14.88 -8.60 13.98
C ARG A 65 16.12 -8.40 13.14
N THR A 66 16.00 -7.73 12.01
CA THR A 66 17.11 -7.58 11.05
C THR A 66 17.94 -6.32 11.27
N ARG A 67 17.45 -5.38 12.11
CA ARG A 67 18.06 -4.05 12.29
C ARG A 67 18.20 -3.28 10.97
N MET A 68 17.36 -3.59 9.99
CA MET A 68 17.27 -2.91 8.71
C MET A 68 15.94 -2.14 8.62
N PRO A 69 15.89 -1.00 7.91
CA PRO A 69 14.66 -0.20 7.71
C PRO A 69 13.75 -0.86 6.66
N ILE A 70 13.14 -1.98 7.04
CA ILE A 70 12.27 -2.75 6.16
C ILE A 70 10.84 -2.19 6.27
N SER A 71 10.37 -1.61 5.16
CA SER A 71 8.99 -1.13 5.04
C SER A 71 8.20 -2.12 4.19
N ILE A 72 7.20 -2.76 4.80
CA ILE A 72 6.26 -3.65 4.13
C ILE A 72 4.95 -2.88 3.94
N ALA A 73 4.36 -2.99 2.75
CA ALA A 73 3.17 -2.28 2.37
C ALA A 73 2.28 -3.15 1.47
N TRP A 74 1.08 -2.67 1.19
CA TRP A 74 0.22 -3.25 0.16
C TRP A 74 0.72 -2.94 -1.25
N SER A 75 0.26 -3.72 -2.23
CA SER A 75 0.58 -3.52 -3.65
C SER A 75 -0.33 -2.46 -4.27
N THR A 76 0.06 -1.19 -4.23
CA THR A 76 -0.70 -0.11 -4.89
C THR A 76 -0.88 -0.36 -6.39
N PRO A 77 0.16 -0.76 -7.17
CA PRO A 77 -0.02 -1.11 -8.57
C PRO A 77 -0.91 -2.33 -8.78
N GLY A 78 -0.83 -3.30 -7.88
CA GLY A 78 -1.72 -4.46 -7.89
C GLY A 78 -3.18 -4.06 -7.66
N ALA A 79 -3.45 -3.17 -6.71
CA ALA A 79 -4.79 -2.66 -6.46
C ALA A 79 -5.32 -1.83 -7.64
N ALA A 80 -4.49 -1.01 -8.27
CA ALA A 80 -4.84 -0.28 -9.47
C ALA A 80 -5.23 -1.22 -10.63
N PHE A 81 -4.49 -2.32 -10.79
CA PHE A 81 -4.87 -3.38 -11.73
C PHE A 81 -6.23 -4.00 -11.37
N LEU A 82 -6.48 -4.32 -10.10
CA LEU A 82 -7.75 -4.89 -9.65
C LEU A 82 -8.94 -3.96 -9.93
N ALA A 83 -8.75 -2.64 -9.89
CA ALA A 83 -9.79 -1.66 -10.18
C ALA A 83 -10.36 -1.77 -11.60
N ILE A 84 -9.55 -2.26 -12.54
CA ILE A 84 -9.91 -2.42 -13.96
C ILE A 84 -10.07 -3.88 -14.39
N ALA A 85 -9.75 -4.85 -13.53
CA ALA A 85 -9.79 -6.28 -13.86
C ALA A 85 -11.22 -6.81 -14.05
N GLY A 86 -12.22 -6.13 -13.47
CA GLY A 86 -13.61 -6.56 -13.49
C GLY A 86 -13.92 -7.66 -12.47
N VAL A 87 -15.21 -7.86 -12.21
CA VAL A 87 -15.69 -8.85 -11.24
C VAL A 87 -15.59 -10.24 -11.87
N PRO A 88 -14.85 -11.19 -11.24
CA PRO A 88 -14.75 -12.55 -11.76
C PRO A 88 -16.06 -13.33 -11.59
N GLU A 89 -16.23 -14.41 -12.36
CA GLU A 89 -17.29 -15.38 -12.13
C GLU A 89 -17.21 -15.93 -10.70
N GLY A 90 -18.33 -15.95 -9.98
CA GLY A 90 -18.36 -16.27 -8.55
C GLY A 90 -18.07 -15.09 -7.62
N GLY A 91 -17.90 -13.87 -8.18
CA GLY A 91 -17.81 -12.62 -7.42
C GLY A 91 -16.54 -12.49 -6.58
N PHE A 92 -16.65 -11.73 -5.49
CA PHE A 92 -15.50 -11.42 -4.61
C PHE A 92 -14.87 -12.66 -3.97
N ALA A 93 -15.63 -13.72 -3.69
CA ALA A 93 -15.09 -14.98 -3.16
C ALA A 93 -14.05 -15.61 -4.09
N THR A 94 -14.25 -15.50 -5.40
CA THR A 94 -13.29 -15.96 -6.41
C THR A 94 -12.06 -15.04 -6.48
N ALA A 95 -12.23 -13.73 -6.32
CA ALA A 95 -11.09 -12.82 -6.20
C ALA A 95 -10.24 -13.14 -4.96
N VAL A 96 -10.85 -13.47 -3.82
CA VAL A 96 -10.15 -13.93 -2.60
C VAL A 96 -9.35 -15.20 -2.89
N GLY A 97 -9.91 -16.17 -3.62
CA GLY A 97 -9.17 -17.35 -4.07
C GLY A 97 -7.95 -16.98 -4.93
N ALA A 98 -8.08 -16.01 -5.83
CA ALA A 98 -6.96 -15.52 -6.63
C ALA A 98 -5.89 -14.82 -5.75
N PHE A 99 -6.27 -14.08 -4.71
CA PHE A 99 -5.32 -13.48 -3.75
C PHE A 99 -4.52 -14.54 -2.98
N LEU A 100 -5.15 -15.64 -2.58
CA LEU A 100 -4.46 -16.78 -1.96
C LEU A 100 -3.42 -17.39 -2.91
N VAL A 101 -3.79 -17.60 -4.19
CA VAL A 101 -2.86 -18.10 -5.21
C VAL A 101 -1.70 -17.12 -5.42
N THR A 102 -1.98 -15.81 -5.49
CA THR A 102 -0.94 -14.78 -5.55
C THR A 102 0.04 -14.89 -4.38
N GLY A 103 -0.46 -14.99 -3.16
CA GLY A 103 0.37 -15.17 -1.96
C GLY A 103 1.21 -16.44 -2.03
N ALA A 104 0.63 -17.56 -2.45
CA ALA A 104 1.34 -18.83 -2.64
C ALA A 104 2.47 -18.73 -3.67
N LEU A 105 2.25 -18.02 -4.78
CA LEU A 105 3.29 -17.78 -5.80
C LEU A 105 4.42 -16.91 -5.26
N ILE A 106 4.11 -15.89 -4.43
CA ILE A 106 5.12 -15.06 -3.77
C ILE A 106 5.95 -15.91 -2.80
N VAL A 107 5.31 -16.76 -1.98
CA VAL A 107 6.01 -17.71 -1.08
C VAL A 107 6.91 -18.64 -1.89
N LEU A 108 6.38 -19.23 -2.95
CA LEU A 108 7.14 -20.13 -3.80
C LEU A 108 8.39 -19.45 -4.40
N THR A 109 8.25 -18.18 -4.81
CA THR A 109 9.39 -17.38 -5.29
C THR A 109 10.45 -17.18 -4.21
N GLY A 110 10.05 -17.03 -2.95
CA GLY A 110 10.97 -16.92 -1.81
C GLY A 110 11.69 -18.20 -1.47
N LEU A 111 11.06 -19.36 -1.68
CA LEU A 111 11.61 -20.69 -1.40
C LEU A 111 12.46 -21.24 -2.56
N VAL A 112 12.03 -20.99 -3.80
CA VAL A 112 12.62 -21.56 -5.00
C VAL A 112 13.57 -20.55 -5.66
N ARG A 113 14.88 -20.69 -5.40
CA ARG A 113 15.92 -19.78 -5.90
C ARG A 113 15.90 -19.51 -7.42
N PRO A 114 15.67 -20.51 -8.32
CA PRO A 114 15.55 -20.26 -9.76
C PRO A 114 14.40 -19.30 -10.11
N LEU A 115 13.24 -19.46 -9.48
CA LEU A 115 12.07 -18.61 -9.71
C LEU A 115 12.35 -17.16 -9.28
N GLY A 116 13.00 -16.97 -8.13
CA GLY A 116 13.45 -15.65 -7.67
C GLY A 116 14.41 -14.99 -8.66
N ARG A 117 15.31 -15.75 -9.28
CA ARG A 117 16.21 -15.23 -10.32
C ARG A 117 15.48 -14.81 -11.59
N TRP A 118 14.49 -15.57 -12.04
CA TRP A 118 13.69 -15.20 -13.22
C TRP A 118 12.92 -13.91 -13.02
N ILE A 119 12.28 -13.76 -11.86
CA ILE A 119 11.57 -12.51 -11.51
C ILE A 119 12.53 -11.31 -11.46
N THR A 120 13.71 -11.47 -10.88
CA THR A 120 14.70 -10.38 -10.81
C THR A 120 15.36 -10.08 -12.17
N ALA A 121 15.23 -10.97 -13.14
CA ALA A 121 15.71 -10.79 -14.51
C ALA A 121 14.73 -10.00 -15.38
N ILE A 122 13.50 -9.72 -14.93
CA ILE A 122 12.54 -8.86 -15.66
C ILE A 122 13.17 -7.48 -15.89
N PRO A 123 13.26 -7.01 -17.16
CA PRO A 123 13.82 -5.70 -17.46
C PRO A 123 13.07 -4.59 -16.74
N ARG A 124 13.81 -3.66 -16.13
CA ARG A 124 13.21 -2.51 -15.43
C ARG A 124 12.31 -1.67 -16.34
N SER A 125 12.66 -1.54 -17.61
CA SER A 125 11.85 -0.84 -18.61
C SER A 125 10.47 -1.48 -18.79
N LEU A 126 10.38 -2.80 -18.82
CA LEU A 126 9.11 -3.52 -18.92
C LEU A 126 8.26 -3.32 -17.65
N ALA A 127 8.86 -3.47 -16.47
CA ALA A 127 8.17 -3.24 -15.20
C ALA A 127 7.67 -1.79 -15.07
N SER A 128 8.47 -0.81 -15.50
CA SER A 128 8.08 0.60 -15.50
C SER A 128 6.97 0.91 -16.52
N ALA A 129 7.01 0.30 -17.69
CA ALA A 129 5.96 0.45 -18.72
C ALA A 129 4.62 -0.14 -18.25
N MET A 130 4.64 -1.33 -17.63
CA MET A 130 3.45 -1.94 -17.02
C MET A 130 2.87 -1.02 -15.93
N LEU A 131 3.72 -0.50 -15.04
CA LEU A 131 3.30 0.41 -13.97
C LEU A 131 2.71 1.69 -14.55
N ALA A 132 3.36 2.30 -15.54
CA ALA A 132 2.86 3.52 -16.20
C ALA A 132 1.49 3.29 -16.85
N GLY A 133 1.29 2.17 -17.54
CA GLY A 133 0.01 1.82 -18.14
C GLY A 133 -1.12 1.67 -17.11
N ILE A 134 -0.84 0.96 -16.01
CA ILE A 134 -1.83 0.74 -14.94
C ILE A 134 -2.17 2.05 -14.21
N LEU A 135 -1.16 2.89 -13.96
CA LEU A 135 -1.38 4.15 -13.23
C LEU A 135 -1.92 5.29 -14.11
N PHE A 136 -1.98 5.12 -15.42
CA PHE A 136 -2.43 6.16 -16.35
C PHE A 136 -3.83 6.67 -16.00
N ASP A 137 -4.79 5.78 -15.77
CA ASP A 137 -6.16 6.15 -15.38
C ASP A 137 -6.21 6.92 -14.05
N LEU A 138 -5.38 6.52 -13.08
CA LEU A 138 -5.26 7.25 -11.81
C LEU A 138 -4.65 8.64 -11.99
N CYS A 139 -3.70 8.80 -12.91
CA CYS A 139 -3.12 10.11 -13.24
C CYS A 139 -4.15 11.04 -13.90
N VAL A 140 -5.11 10.49 -14.64
CA VAL A 140 -6.18 11.26 -15.29
C VAL A 140 -7.34 11.55 -14.33
N ALA A 141 -7.49 10.82 -13.23
CA ALA A 141 -8.57 10.97 -12.27
C ALA A 141 -8.75 12.42 -11.74
N PRO A 142 -7.68 13.18 -11.39
CA PRO A 142 -7.83 14.58 -10.95
C PRO A 142 -8.45 15.48 -12.02
N VAL A 143 -8.15 15.23 -13.30
CA VAL A 143 -8.71 16.00 -14.43
C VAL A 143 -10.20 15.68 -14.59
N ARG A 144 -10.58 14.39 -14.46
CA ARG A 144 -11.99 13.98 -14.48
C ARG A 144 -12.77 14.57 -13.29
N ALA A 145 -12.15 14.64 -12.11
CA ALA A 145 -12.75 15.24 -10.92
C ALA A 145 -13.05 16.74 -11.10
N LEU A 146 -12.21 17.48 -11.84
CA LEU A 146 -12.49 18.89 -12.18
C LEU A 146 -13.76 19.06 -13.01
N ALA A 147 -14.11 18.09 -13.85
CA ALA A 147 -15.36 18.15 -14.64
C ALA A 147 -16.61 17.92 -13.78
N GLY A 148 -16.52 17.08 -12.72
CA GLY A 148 -17.64 16.76 -11.84
C GLY A 148 -17.78 17.71 -10.65
N MET A 149 -16.66 18.11 -10.03
CA MET A 149 -16.61 18.93 -8.82
C MET A 149 -15.51 20.00 -8.94
N PRO A 150 -15.69 21.04 -9.77
CA PRO A 150 -14.62 21.96 -10.17
C PRO A 150 -14.00 22.72 -8.99
N VAL A 151 -14.80 23.14 -8.02
CA VAL A 151 -14.30 23.92 -6.87
C VAL A 151 -13.50 23.05 -5.92
N GLN A 152 -14.04 21.90 -5.50
CA GLN A 152 -13.37 21.00 -4.57
C GLN A 152 -12.10 20.41 -5.18
N ALA A 153 -12.20 19.86 -6.40
CA ALA A 153 -11.05 19.31 -7.09
C ALA A 153 -9.99 20.39 -7.40
N GLY A 154 -10.43 21.59 -7.79
CA GLY A 154 -9.54 22.73 -8.01
C GLY A 154 -8.77 23.12 -6.75
N LEU A 155 -9.43 23.20 -5.59
CA LEU A 155 -8.79 23.52 -4.31
C LEU A 155 -7.76 22.45 -3.90
N ILE A 156 -8.09 21.15 -4.06
CA ILE A 156 -7.17 20.05 -3.74
C ILE A 156 -5.95 20.09 -4.65
N ILE A 157 -6.14 20.24 -5.98
CA ILE A 157 -5.06 20.32 -6.96
C ILE A 157 -4.20 21.56 -6.71
N ALA A 158 -4.80 22.73 -6.50
CA ALA A 158 -4.06 23.96 -6.19
C ALA A 158 -3.24 23.80 -4.91
N THR A 159 -3.82 23.22 -3.86
CA THR A 159 -3.10 22.93 -2.61
C THR A 159 -1.90 22.03 -2.86
N PHE A 160 -2.10 20.92 -3.60
CA PHE A 160 -1.02 19.99 -3.93
C PHE A 160 0.12 20.67 -4.68
N ILE A 161 -0.20 21.49 -5.70
CA ILE A 161 0.81 22.22 -6.49
C ILE A 161 1.53 23.25 -5.63
N LEU A 162 0.81 24.12 -4.94
CA LEU A 162 1.39 25.22 -4.16
C LEU A 162 2.28 24.71 -3.02
N VAL A 163 1.81 23.73 -2.27
CA VAL A 163 2.61 23.10 -1.20
C VAL A 163 3.78 22.32 -1.79
N GLY A 164 3.59 21.67 -2.94
CA GLY A 164 4.64 20.93 -3.65
C GLY A 164 5.78 21.82 -4.15
N LEU A 165 5.48 23.06 -4.56
CA LEU A 165 6.47 24.06 -4.91
C LEU A 165 7.31 24.50 -3.70
N TRP A 166 6.71 24.53 -2.51
CA TRP A 166 7.40 24.95 -1.29
C TRP A 166 8.06 23.76 -0.56
N ARG A 167 7.31 22.67 -0.31
CA ARG A 167 7.81 21.45 0.34
C ARG A 167 7.18 20.20 -0.27
N ARG A 168 7.88 19.53 -1.17
CA ARG A 168 7.39 18.33 -1.89
C ARG A 168 6.87 17.23 -0.98
N ILE A 169 7.53 16.99 0.16
CA ILE A 169 7.14 15.94 1.12
C ILE A 169 5.80 16.25 1.80
N ALA A 170 5.46 17.53 1.99
CA ALA A 170 4.23 17.96 2.65
C ALA A 170 3.02 18.05 1.70
N ALA A 171 3.23 18.00 0.39
CA ALA A 171 2.17 18.22 -0.60
C ALA A 171 1.02 17.20 -0.46
N VAL A 172 1.33 15.90 -0.39
CA VAL A 172 0.33 14.84 -0.27
C VAL A 172 -0.41 14.88 1.08
N PRO A 173 0.26 14.96 2.24
CA PRO A 173 -0.42 15.04 3.53
C PRO A 173 -1.33 16.27 3.66
N ILE A 174 -0.88 17.43 3.16
CA ILE A 174 -1.68 18.66 3.26
C ILE A 174 -2.87 18.62 2.29
N ALA A 175 -2.70 18.12 1.06
CA ALA A 175 -3.81 17.93 0.13
C ALA A 175 -4.85 16.94 0.69
N ALA A 176 -4.41 15.84 1.33
CA ALA A 176 -5.29 14.90 2.01
C ALA A 176 -6.05 15.54 3.18
N LEU A 177 -5.37 16.39 3.97
CA LEU A 177 -6.01 17.15 5.04
C LEU A 177 -7.10 18.11 4.49
N VAL A 178 -6.79 18.82 3.41
CA VAL A 178 -7.78 19.70 2.74
C VAL A 178 -8.95 18.87 2.22
N THR A 179 -8.72 17.70 1.66
CA THR A 179 -9.79 16.80 1.23
C THR A 179 -10.69 16.42 2.40
N ILE A 180 -10.12 15.99 3.53
CA ILE A 180 -10.88 15.67 4.75
C ILE A 180 -11.68 16.86 5.23
N LEU A 181 -11.11 18.06 5.26
CA LEU A 181 -11.80 19.28 5.67
C LEU A 181 -12.97 19.62 4.73
N LEU A 182 -12.78 19.50 3.41
CA LEU A 182 -13.85 19.74 2.43
C LEU A 182 -15.00 18.72 2.60
N VAL A 183 -14.69 17.49 2.97
CA VAL A 183 -15.69 16.46 3.27
C VAL A 183 -16.47 16.80 4.55
N VAL A 184 -15.75 17.08 5.63
CA VAL A 184 -16.34 17.32 6.96
C VAL A 184 -17.13 18.64 7.00
N LEU A 185 -16.68 19.68 6.30
CA LEU A 185 -17.32 20.99 6.27
C LEU A 185 -18.30 21.17 5.11
N GLY A 186 -18.29 20.25 4.14
CA GLY A 186 -19.14 20.31 2.95
C GLY A 186 -20.52 19.70 3.16
N PRO A 187 -21.40 19.77 2.13
CA PRO A 187 -22.74 19.18 2.17
C PRO A 187 -22.75 17.67 2.44
N GLY A 188 -21.63 16.99 2.21
CA GLY A 188 -21.44 15.57 2.51
C GLY A 188 -21.32 15.23 3.99
N ALA A 189 -21.12 16.22 4.88
CA ALA A 189 -21.03 15.98 6.33
C ALA A 189 -22.31 15.36 6.93
N ALA A 190 -23.46 15.69 6.38
CA ALA A 190 -24.75 15.14 6.79
C ALA A 190 -24.94 13.65 6.43
N SER A 191 -24.11 13.12 5.51
CA SER A 191 -24.15 11.72 5.08
C SER A 191 -23.07 10.86 5.76
N LEU A 192 -22.28 11.45 6.67
CA LEU A 192 -21.35 10.66 7.48
C LEU A 192 -22.19 9.68 8.33
N PRO A 193 -21.95 8.37 8.24
CA PRO A 193 -22.66 7.41 9.07
C PRO A 193 -22.44 7.76 10.54
N GLY A 194 -23.52 8.03 11.27
CA GLY A 194 -23.51 8.40 12.70
C GLY A 194 -23.00 7.29 13.64
N GLY A 195 -22.46 6.25 13.10
CA GLY A 195 -21.84 5.10 13.74
C GLY A 195 -20.95 4.43 12.71
N ALA A 196 -19.80 5.05 12.36
CA ALA A 196 -18.78 4.30 11.67
C ALA A 196 -18.20 3.33 12.70
N ASP A 197 -18.79 2.13 12.76
CA ASP A 197 -18.25 1.03 13.53
C ASP A 197 -16.80 0.82 13.11
N ILE A 198 -15.95 0.50 14.09
CA ILE A 198 -14.60 0.01 13.82
C ILE A 198 -14.76 -1.08 12.77
N ALA A 199 -14.04 -0.98 11.65
CA ALA A 199 -14.15 -1.95 10.56
C ALA A 199 -14.04 -3.36 11.14
N GLY A 200 -15.13 -4.10 11.12
CA GLY A 200 -15.13 -5.49 11.54
C GLY A 200 -14.37 -6.35 10.53
N ALA A 201 -13.65 -7.36 11.00
CA ALA A 201 -13.07 -8.35 10.12
C ALA A 201 -14.19 -9.21 9.48
N VAL A 202 -14.40 -9.03 8.18
CA VAL A 202 -15.39 -9.79 7.40
C VAL A 202 -14.68 -10.95 6.71
N PHE A 203 -14.96 -12.17 7.14
CA PHE A 203 -14.42 -13.37 6.53
C PHE A 203 -15.19 -13.69 5.24
N THR A 204 -14.47 -13.90 4.14
CA THR A 204 -15.01 -14.34 2.85
C THR A 204 -14.42 -15.70 2.49
N MET A 205 -15.27 -16.72 2.37
CA MET A 205 -14.84 -18.06 1.98
C MET A 205 -14.27 -18.04 0.56
N PRO A 206 -13.00 -18.46 0.36
CA PRO A 206 -12.38 -18.41 -0.97
C PRO A 206 -13.00 -19.43 -1.92
N GLN A 207 -13.20 -19.04 -3.17
CA GLN A 207 -13.55 -19.92 -4.28
C GLN A 207 -12.43 -19.90 -5.33
N PHE A 208 -12.19 -21.04 -5.99
CA PHE A 208 -11.10 -21.18 -6.92
C PHE A 208 -11.66 -21.47 -8.33
N HIS A 209 -11.41 -20.54 -9.24
CA HIS A 209 -11.72 -20.67 -10.66
C HIS A 209 -10.44 -20.45 -11.48
N LEU A 210 -10.21 -21.28 -12.47
CA LEU A 210 -9.00 -21.20 -13.31
C LEU A 210 -8.93 -19.85 -14.06
N SER A 211 -10.07 -19.32 -14.48
CA SER A 211 -10.17 -18.00 -15.12
C SER A 211 -9.64 -16.89 -14.24
N ALA A 212 -9.95 -16.92 -12.93
CA ALA A 212 -9.44 -15.93 -11.98
C ALA A 212 -7.95 -16.14 -11.62
N VAL A 213 -7.47 -17.37 -11.64
CA VAL A 213 -6.03 -17.63 -11.48
C VAL A 213 -5.26 -17.00 -12.64
N ILE A 214 -5.73 -17.18 -13.88
CA ILE A 214 -5.07 -16.63 -15.07
C ILE A 214 -5.30 -15.11 -15.19
N GLY A 215 -6.54 -14.65 -14.96
CA GLY A 215 -6.93 -13.25 -15.17
C GLY A 215 -6.60 -12.31 -14.01
N ILE A 216 -6.49 -12.82 -12.79
CA ILE A 216 -6.23 -11.98 -11.58
C ILE A 216 -4.94 -12.41 -10.88
N ALA A 217 -4.79 -13.69 -10.50
CA ALA A 217 -3.68 -14.08 -9.63
C ALA A 217 -2.32 -13.93 -10.29
N LEU A 218 -2.14 -14.41 -11.51
CA LEU A 218 -0.87 -14.30 -12.23
C LEU A 218 -0.48 -12.85 -12.53
N PRO A 219 -1.36 -11.99 -13.10
CA PRO A 219 -1.03 -10.59 -13.30
C PRO A 219 -0.72 -9.86 -11.98
N LEU A 220 -1.52 -10.05 -10.94
CA LEU A 220 -1.30 -9.44 -9.62
C LEU A 220 0.06 -9.85 -9.04
N TYR A 221 0.44 -11.14 -9.15
CA TYR A 221 1.74 -11.64 -8.75
C TYR A 221 2.88 -10.95 -9.51
N VAL A 222 2.82 -10.94 -10.85
CA VAL A 222 3.88 -10.34 -11.69
C VAL A 222 4.01 -8.85 -11.40
N ILE A 223 2.90 -8.12 -11.34
CA ILE A 223 2.86 -6.69 -11.03
C ILE A 223 3.49 -6.44 -9.65
N THR A 224 3.07 -7.18 -8.63
CA THR A 224 3.56 -7.01 -7.25
C THR A 224 5.06 -7.31 -7.15
N MET A 225 5.54 -8.37 -7.81
CA MET A 225 6.96 -8.71 -7.80
C MET A 225 7.80 -7.68 -8.58
N ALA A 226 7.40 -7.36 -9.81
CA ALA A 226 8.18 -6.51 -10.71
C ALA A 226 8.18 -5.03 -10.30
N SER A 227 7.07 -4.51 -9.79
CA SER A 227 6.93 -3.08 -9.48
C SER A 227 7.21 -2.71 -8.02
N GLN A 228 7.20 -3.67 -7.10
CA GLN A 228 7.35 -3.40 -5.67
C GLN A 228 8.48 -4.23 -5.04
N ASN A 229 8.38 -5.56 -5.03
CA ASN A 229 9.33 -6.41 -4.32
C ASN A 229 10.77 -6.26 -4.86
N VAL A 230 10.96 -6.33 -6.17
CA VAL A 230 12.29 -6.22 -6.79
C VAL A 230 12.86 -4.80 -6.65
N PRO A 231 12.14 -3.71 -6.98
CA PRO A 231 12.63 -2.36 -6.74
C PRO A 231 12.85 -2.05 -5.26
N GLY A 232 12.00 -2.54 -4.36
CA GLY A 232 12.16 -2.38 -2.92
C GLY A 232 13.48 -2.96 -2.42
N LEU A 233 13.84 -4.17 -2.84
CA LEU A 233 15.14 -4.79 -2.55
C LEU A 233 16.31 -3.94 -3.10
N ALA A 234 16.18 -3.44 -4.33
CA ALA A 234 17.21 -2.61 -4.93
C ALA A 234 17.43 -1.31 -4.14
N ILE A 235 16.36 -0.65 -3.69
CA ILE A 235 16.43 0.58 -2.89
C ILE A 235 17.10 0.33 -1.55
N ILE A 236 16.76 -0.73 -0.85
CA ILE A 236 17.39 -1.08 0.43
C ILE A 236 18.89 -1.35 0.24
N LYS A 237 19.27 -2.08 -0.83
CA LYS A 237 20.67 -2.32 -1.18
C LYS A 237 21.43 -1.04 -1.54
N LEU A 238 20.83 -0.13 -2.30
CA LEU A 238 21.43 1.17 -2.65
C LEU A 238 21.71 2.02 -1.40
N ASN A 239 20.95 1.86 -0.33
CA ASN A 239 21.18 2.53 0.95
C ASN A 239 22.19 1.82 1.86
N GLY A 240 22.83 0.75 1.36
CA GLY A 240 23.93 0.05 2.03
C GLY A 240 23.50 -1.02 3.02
N TYR A 241 22.31 -1.60 2.85
CA TYR A 241 21.84 -2.78 3.56
C TYR A 241 21.83 -3.99 2.63
N ASP A 242 21.94 -5.20 3.17
CA ASP A 242 21.90 -6.43 2.38
C ASP A 242 20.77 -7.36 2.86
N PRO A 243 19.51 -7.08 2.48
CA PRO A 243 18.38 -7.92 2.83
C PRO A 243 18.40 -9.23 2.05
N ALA A 244 18.15 -10.35 2.73
CA ALA A 244 17.96 -11.65 2.09
C ALA A 244 16.59 -11.68 1.38
N PRO A 245 16.53 -11.86 0.03
CA PRO A 245 15.27 -11.80 -0.71
C PRO A 245 14.26 -12.90 -0.32
N GLY A 246 14.75 -14.14 -0.17
CA GLY A 246 13.91 -15.31 0.10
C GLY A 246 13.01 -15.14 1.32
N PRO A 247 13.55 -14.87 2.52
CA PRO A 247 12.75 -14.65 3.72
C PRO A 247 11.75 -13.49 3.60
N ILE A 248 12.10 -12.41 2.86
CA ILE A 248 11.19 -11.28 2.64
C ILE A 248 9.99 -11.73 1.78
N PHE A 249 10.23 -12.44 0.69
CA PHE A 249 9.16 -12.93 -0.18
C PHE A 249 8.29 -13.98 0.53
N VAL A 250 8.89 -14.87 1.32
CA VAL A 250 8.09 -15.80 2.13
C VAL A 250 7.21 -15.04 3.12
N THR A 251 7.74 -14.04 3.82
CA THR A 251 6.97 -13.26 4.79
C THR A 251 5.84 -12.50 4.11
N THR A 252 6.09 -11.80 3.01
CA THR A 252 5.07 -11.01 2.31
C THR A 252 4.02 -11.90 1.64
N GLY A 253 4.42 -13.07 1.12
CA GLY A 253 3.50 -14.05 0.57
C GLY A 253 2.61 -14.68 1.64
N LEU A 254 3.16 -15.07 2.81
CA LEU A 254 2.37 -15.55 3.94
C LEU A 254 1.43 -14.46 4.47
N ALA A 255 1.89 -13.22 4.57
CA ALA A 255 1.06 -12.08 4.94
C ALA A 255 -0.11 -11.89 3.96
N THR A 256 0.12 -12.04 2.66
CA THR A 256 -0.92 -12.03 1.63
C THR A 256 -1.93 -13.15 1.86
N ILE A 257 -1.47 -14.38 2.10
CA ILE A 257 -2.35 -15.54 2.35
C ILE A 257 -3.22 -15.31 3.60
N VAL A 258 -2.64 -14.80 4.68
CA VAL A 258 -3.37 -14.54 5.93
C VAL A 258 -4.42 -13.44 5.76
N THR A 259 -4.13 -12.40 4.98
CA THR A 259 -5.06 -11.28 4.78
C THR A 259 -6.13 -11.56 3.73
N ALA A 260 -5.89 -12.45 2.78
CA ALA A 260 -6.80 -12.72 1.66
C ALA A 260 -8.23 -13.08 2.08
N PRO A 261 -8.50 -13.99 3.05
CA PRO A 261 -9.86 -14.31 3.48
C PRO A 261 -10.61 -13.13 4.10
N PHE A 262 -9.89 -12.09 4.53
CA PHE A 262 -10.45 -10.85 5.07
C PHE A 262 -10.48 -9.72 4.02
N GLY A 263 -10.22 -10.04 2.75
CA GLY A 263 -10.26 -9.10 1.64
C GLY A 263 -8.92 -8.44 1.30
N GLY A 264 -7.82 -8.83 1.93
CA GLY A 264 -6.49 -8.29 1.60
C GLY A 264 -5.96 -8.82 0.26
N CYS A 265 -5.55 -7.93 -0.66
CA CYS A 265 -5.19 -8.35 -2.02
C CYS A 265 -3.74 -8.85 -2.15
N ALA A 266 -2.74 -8.02 -1.86
CA ALA A 266 -1.34 -8.41 -1.92
C ALA A 266 -0.47 -7.52 -1.02
N ILE A 267 0.46 -8.13 -0.30
CA ILE A 267 1.45 -7.48 0.56
C ILE A 267 2.83 -7.71 -0.04
N ASN A 268 3.67 -6.68 -0.01
CA ASN A 268 4.99 -6.66 -0.63
C ASN A 268 6.00 -5.83 0.18
N LEU A 269 7.27 -5.99 -0.16
CA LEU A 269 8.28 -5.02 0.21
C LEU A 269 8.04 -3.72 -0.55
N ALA A 270 7.90 -2.62 0.16
CA ALA A 270 7.62 -1.33 -0.46
C ALA A 270 8.84 -0.81 -1.25
N ALA A 271 8.56 -0.18 -2.39
CA ALA A 271 9.60 0.49 -3.16
C ALA A 271 9.75 1.97 -2.73
N ILE A 272 8.68 2.76 -2.82
CA ILE A 272 8.73 4.22 -2.57
C ILE A 272 9.00 4.50 -1.09
N THR A 273 8.25 3.87 -0.19
CA THR A 273 8.40 4.09 1.25
C THR A 273 9.70 3.53 1.81
N ALA A 274 10.26 2.48 1.18
CA ALA A 274 11.59 2.00 1.51
C ALA A 274 12.66 3.08 1.31
N ALA A 275 12.55 3.92 0.29
CA ALA A 275 13.49 5.02 0.07
C ALA A 275 13.48 6.03 1.23
N LEU A 276 12.30 6.38 1.73
CA LEU A 276 12.15 7.32 2.86
C LEU A 276 12.64 6.71 4.18
N CYS A 277 12.36 5.42 4.41
CA CYS A 277 12.80 4.75 5.64
C CYS A 277 14.30 4.42 5.66
N ALA A 278 14.88 4.08 4.50
CA ALA A 278 16.29 3.70 4.39
C ALA A 278 17.21 4.86 3.99
N GLY A 279 16.66 5.93 3.46
CA GLY A 279 17.37 7.10 2.99
C GLY A 279 17.96 7.99 4.08
N PRO A 280 18.69 9.03 3.67
CA PRO A 280 19.28 10.01 4.61
C PRO A 280 18.22 10.79 5.40
N GLU A 281 16.98 10.88 4.92
CA GLU A 281 15.85 11.50 5.60
C GLU A 281 15.54 10.83 6.95
N ALA A 282 15.78 9.52 7.05
CA ALA A 282 15.65 8.78 8.31
C ALA A 282 16.80 8.98 9.30
N GLY A 283 17.74 9.88 8.98
CA GLY A 283 18.83 10.28 9.86
C GLY A 283 20.22 9.83 9.38
N PRO A 284 21.28 10.45 9.90
CA PRO A 284 22.65 10.17 9.50
C PRO A 284 23.15 8.79 9.98
N ASP A 285 22.65 8.32 11.13
CA ASP A 285 23.06 7.03 11.69
C ASP A 285 22.26 5.89 11.07
N LYS A 286 22.91 5.14 10.17
CA LYS A 286 22.31 3.97 9.51
C LYS A 286 21.86 2.90 10.51
N ALA A 287 22.53 2.74 11.64
CA ALA A 287 22.20 1.73 12.64
C ALA A 287 20.86 1.98 13.34
N LEU A 288 20.37 3.23 13.33
CA LEU A 288 19.09 3.61 13.94
C LEU A 288 17.93 3.67 12.95
N ARG A 289 18.19 3.63 11.64
CA ARG A 289 17.12 3.77 10.61
C ARG A 289 16.08 2.64 10.66
N TYR A 290 16.38 1.48 11.26
CA TYR A 290 15.37 0.43 11.45
C TYR A 290 14.17 0.91 12.29
N LEU A 291 14.35 1.95 13.14
CA LEU A 291 13.25 2.56 13.89
C LEU A 291 12.20 3.21 12.99
N SER A 292 12.57 3.63 11.77
CA SER A 292 11.60 4.16 10.80
C SER A 292 10.65 3.07 10.29
N GLY A 293 11.15 1.85 10.08
CA GLY A 293 10.29 0.70 9.74
C GLY A 293 9.34 0.31 10.89
N ILE A 294 9.81 0.43 12.14
CA ILE A 294 8.97 0.18 13.32
C ILE A 294 7.88 1.24 13.46
N SER A 295 8.23 2.52 13.38
CA SER A 295 7.26 3.61 13.54
C SER A 295 6.26 3.67 12.39
N SER A 296 6.69 3.40 11.16
CA SER A 296 5.76 3.27 10.03
C SER A 296 4.79 2.09 10.21
N GLY A 297 5.28 0.96 10.70
CA GLY A 297 4.43 -0.20 11.01
C GLY A 297 3.39 0.09 12.08
N LEU A 298 3.76 0.76 13.17
CA LEU A 298 2.82 1.19 14.20
C LEU A 298 1.75 2.14 13.64
N ALA A 299 2.15 3.11 12.82
CA ALA A 299 1.22 4.05 12.20
C ALA A 299 0.24 3.33 11.25
N TYR A 300 0.70 2.35 10.47
CA TYR A 300 -0.19 1.55 9.62
C TYR A 300 -1.24 0.79 10.43
N ILE A 301 -0.88 0.22 11.58
CA ILE A 301 -1.85 -0.45 12.46
C ILE A 301 -2.91 0.55 12.94
N VAL A 302 -2.50 1.73 13.41
CA VAL A 302 -3.43 2.79 13.85
C VAL A 302 -4.37 3.22 12.73
N PHE A 303 -3.84 3.46 11.52
CA PHE A 303 -4.67 3.82 10.36
C PHE A 303 -5.60 2.69 9.94
N GLY A 304 -5.15 1.44 10.05
CA GLY A 304 -5.99 0.27 9.78
C GLY A 304 -7.18 0.16 10.72
N LEU A 305 -7.01 0.46 12.01
CA LEU A 305 -8.11 0.48 12.97
C LEU A 305 -9.15 1.56 12.64
N ALA A 306 -8.75 2.63 11.95
CA ALA A 306 -9.64 3.66 11.44
C ALA A 306 -10.20 3.33 10.03
N ALA A 307 -9.96 2.14 9.47
CA ALA A 307 -10.33 1.79 8.10
C ALA A 307 -11.82 1.93 7.80
N GLY A 308 -12.70 1.64 8.77
CA GLY A 308 -14.14 1.81 8.63
C GLY A 308 -14.51 3.26 8.33
N TRP A 309 -13.96 4.21 9.09
CA TRP A 309 -14.14 5.65 8.87
C TRP A 309 -13.57 6.10 7.54
N ILE A 310 -12.38 5.59 7.20
CA ILE A 310 -11.66 5.95 5.97
C ILE A 310 -12.43 5.49 4.73
N VAL A 311 -12.97 4.26 4.75
CA VAL A 311 -13.78 3.74 3.64
C VAL A 311 -15.11 4.49 3.53
N ALA A 312 -15.77 4.78 4.66
CA ALA A 312 -16.99 5.58 4.65
C ALA A 312 -16.77 6.96 4.03
N LEU A 313 -15.67 7.65 4.39
CA LEU A 313 -15.28 8.93 3.80
C LEU A 313 -14.97 8.81 2.29
N SER A 314 -14.31 7.73 1.86
CA SER A 314 -13.98 7.46 0.46
C SER A 314 -15.23 7.21 -0.40
N LEU A 315 -16.28 6.59 0.17
CA LEU A 315 -17.51 6.28 -0.57
C LEU A 315 -18.40 7.50 -0.85
N ILE A 316 -18.22 8.59 -0.11
CA ILE A 316 -19.03 9.81 -0.25
C ILE A 316 -18.49 10.68 -1.39
N HIS A 317 -17.25 10.49 -1.85
CA HIS A 317 -16.53 11.43 -2.72
C HIS A 317 -15.85 10.81 -3.95
N ILE A 318 -16.07 9.53 -4.22
CA ILE A 318 -15.54 8.86 -5.44
C ILE A 318 -16.66 8.54 -6.42
#